data_5e0eb8b36e18ca2287b045f19e36d763
#
_entry.id   5e0eb8b36e18ca2287b045f19e36d763
#
_cell.length_a   1.000
_cell.length_b   1.000
_cell.length_c   1.000
_cell.angle_alpha   90.00
_cell.angle_beta   90.00
_cell.angle_gamma   90.00
#
_symmetry.space_group_name_H-M   'P 1'
#
loop_
_entity.id
_entity.type
_entity.pdbx_description
1 polymer ?
#
loop_
_entity_poly.entity_id
_entity_poly.type
_entity_poly.pdbx_seq_one_letter_code
_entity_poly.pdbx_strand_id
1 'polypeptide(L)'
;MYGVRDTEAGQAYYDSLMELYTSWGVDFIKCDDICNTNIYPANPYSARHEIEMLAKAIARCGRPIVLSLSPGPALIEHAWHYETYANMWRITDDFWDKWDLLKDMFHRCELWQNHVQKDVTRTAICFRSAGLEKDSVMNGTLILHRRNSIPC
;
A
#
# COMPACT_ATOMS: atom_id res chain seq x y z
N MET A 1 17.00 4.76 -2.03
CA MET A 1 15.86 5.03 -1.12
C MET A 1 16.27 4.58 0.27
N TYR A 2 15.91 5.32 1.30
CA TYR A 2 16.25 4.98 2.68
C TYR A 2 14.98 4.51 3.37
N GLY A 3 14.95 3.23 3.77
CA GLY A 3 13.86 2.68 4.57
C GLY A 3 14.05 2.97 6.07
N VAL A 4 12.98 2.84 6.83
CA VAL A 4 13.02 2.92 8.29
C VAL A 4 13.54 1.59 8.85
N ARG A 5 14.54 1.64 9.74
CA ARG A 5 15.11 0.44 10.33
C ARG A 5 14.16 -0.21 11.33
N ASP A 6 14.21 -1.54 11.41
CA ASP A 6 13.50 -2.32 12.42
C ASP A 6 14.14 -2.13 13.79
N THR A 7 13.75 -1.06 14.47
CA THR A 7 14.22 -0.63 15.79
C THR A 7 13.08 0.02 16.57
N GLU A 8 13.23 0.16 17.87
CA GLU A 8 12.28 0.93 18.69
C GLU A 8 12.10 2.38 18.19
N ALA A 9 13.20 3.01 17.77
CA ALA A 9 13.15 4.35 17.19
C ALA A 9 12.37 4.37 15.86
N GLY A 10 12.50 3.32 15.03
CA GLY A 10 11.71 3.16 13.81
C GLY A 10 10.23 3.00 14.09
N GLN A 11 9.88 2.20 15.10
CA GLN A 11 8.49 2.07 15.54
C GLN A 11 7.94 3.40 16.09
N ALA A 12 8.70 4.10 16.93
CA ALA A 12 8.30 5.39 17.46
C ALA A 12 8.09 6.45 16.37
N TYR A 13 8.88 6.41 15.31
CA TYR A 13 8.68 7.26 14.13
C TYR A 13 7.31 7.00 13.48
N TYR A 14 6.94 5.73 13.21
CA TYR A 14 5.64 5.41 12.65
C TYR A 14 4.49 5.71 13.62
N ASP A 15 4.67 5.48 14.90
CA ASP A 15 3.67 5.83 15.93
C ASP A 15 3.39 7.35 15.89
N SER A 16 4.44 8.18 15.83
CA SER A 16 4.29 9.64 15.75
C SER A 16 3.60 10.12 14.46
N LEU A 17 3.86 9.44 13.32
CA LEU A 17 3.17 9.72 12.07
C LEU A 17 1.68 9.41 12.17
N MET A 18 1.31 8.29 12.77
CA MET A 18 -0.10 7.90 12.94
C MET A 18 -0.83 8.82 13.91
N GLU A 19 -0.18 9.30 14.96
CA GLU A 19 -0.73 10.34 15.84
C GLU A 19 -1.02 11.63 15.06
N LEU A 20 -0.07 12.08 14.25
CA LEU A 20 -0.24 13.27 13.41
C LEU A 20 -1.40 13.09 12.41
N TYR A 21 -1.44 11.96 11.71
CA TYR A 21 -2.51 11.68 10.72
C TYR A 21 -3.88 11.53 11.37
N THR A 22 -3.93 10.94 12.57
CA THR A 22 -5.14 10.89 13.38
C THR A 22 -5.63 12.27 13.74
N SER A 23 -4.73 13.20 14.15
CA SER A 23 -5.07 14.58 14.46
C SER A 23 -5.63 15.35 13.25
N TRP A 24 -5.24 14.97 12.04
CA TRP A 24 -5.77 15.51 10.79
C TRP A 24 -7.07 14.86 10.33
N GLY A 25 -7.52 13.79 11.00
CA GLY A 25 -8.71 13.05 10.64
C GLY A 25 -8.55 12.18 9.40
N VAL A 26 -7.34 11.66 9.17
CA VAL A 26 -7.05 10.73 8.06
C VAL A 26 -7.63 9.36 8.36
N ASP A 27 -8.31 8.75 7.38
CA ASP A 27 -8.89 7.39 7.47
C ASP A 27 -8.35 6.44 6.40
N PHE A 28 -7.53 6.92 5.48
CA PHE A 28 -6.95 6.11 4.42
C PHE A 28 -5.52 6.55 4.14
N ILE A 29 -4.59 5.59 4.10
CA ILE A 29 -3.19 5.81 3.78
C ILE A 29 -2.81 4.88 2.62
N LYS A 30 -2.30 5.45 1.53
CA LYS A 30 -1.58 4.69 0.51
C LYS A 30 -0.09 4.81 0.78
N CYS A 31 0.57 3.67 0.98
CA CYS A 31 2.02 3.60 1.13
C CYS A 31 2.62 3.06 -0.17
N ASP A 32 3.35 3.91 -0.86
CA ASP A 32 3.97 3.59 -2.14
C ASP A 32 5.39 3.05 -1.96
N ASP A 33 5.86 2.28 -2.94
CA ASP A 33 7.21 1.71 -3.01
C ASP A 33 7.65 0.83 -1.82
N ILE A 34 6.77 0.52 -0.91
CA ILE A 34 7.07 -0.35 0.23
C ILE A 34 7.20 -1.80 -0.24
N CYS A 35 8.29 -2.47 0.12
CA CYS A 35 8.61 -3.83 -0.38
C CYS A 35 8.59 -3.95 -1.90
N ASN A 36 8.97 -2.89 -2.61
CA ASN A 36 8.92 -2.85 -4.06
C ASN A 36 9.97 -3.77 -4.69
N THR A 37 9.50 -4.71 -5.53
CA THR A 37 10.34 -5.68 -6.23
C THR A 37 11.32 -5.04 -7.21
N ASN A 38 10.97 -3.91 -7.79
CA ASN A 38 11.81 -3.19 -8.75
C ASN A 38 12.93 -2.41 -8.05
N ILE A 39 12.70 -1.96 -6.81
CA ILE A 39 13.68 -1.22 -6.00
C ILE A 39 14.67 -2.15 -5.31
N TYR A 40 14.21 -3.33 -4.89
CA TYR A 40 15.01 -4.31 -4.16
C TYR A 40 15.07 -5.66 -4.91
N PRO A 41 15.65 -5.73 -6.13
CA PRO A 41 15.56 -6.92 -6.97
C PRO A 41 16.25 -8.16 -6.37
N ALA A 42 17.29 -7.97 -5.55
CA ALA A 42 18.00 -9.07 -4.90
C ALA A 42 17.26 -9.62 -3.67
N ASN A 43 16.46 -8.80 -3.01
CA ASN A 43 15.62 -9.18 -1.87
C ASN A 43 14.40 -8.26 -1.83
N PRO A 44 13.41 -8.50 -2.69
CA PRO A 44 12.28 -7.59 -2.86
C PRO A 44 11.44 -7.41 -1.59
N TYR A 45 11.50 -8.37 -0.67
CA TYR A 45 10.72 -8.33 0.56
C TYR A 45 11.53 -7.96 1.82
N SER A 46 12.72 -7.38 1.63
CA SER A 46 13.62 -7.00 2.72
C SER A 46 13.06 -5.94 3.67
N ALA A 47 12.15 -5.11 3.18
CA ALA A 47 11.53 -4.03 3.97
C ALA A 47 10.17 -4.42 4.60
N ARG A 48 9.83 -5.71 4.70
CA ARG A 48 8.55 -6.19 5.26
C ARG A 48 8.27 -5.66 6.68
N HIS A 49 9.31 -5.45 7.49
CA HIS A 49 9.21 -4.91 8.84
C HIS A 49 8.57 -3.51 8.85
N GLU A 50 8.69 -2.72 7.78
CA GLU A 50 8.04 -1.42 7.69
C GLU A 50 6.51 -1.55 7.59
N ILE A 51 6.01 -2.57 6.87
CA ILE A 51 4.58 -2.88 6.83
C ILE A 51 4.08 -3.26 8.23
N GLU A 52 4.84 -4.09 8.94
CA GLU A 52 4.50 -4.52 10.29
C GLU A 52 4.49 -3.36 11.29
N MET A 53 5.48 -2.45 11.21
CA MET A 53 5.54 -1.25 12.05
C MET A 53 4.38 -0.28 11.76
N LEU A 54 4.04 -0.09 10.48
CA LEU A 54 2.88 0.72 10.08
C LEU A 54 1.57 0.14 10.63
N ALA A 55 1.36 -1.16 10.47
CA ALA A 55 0.17 -1.84 10.99
C ALA A 55 0.06 -1.72 12.52
N LYS A 56 1.17 -1.87 13.25
CA LYS A 56 1.23 -1.67 14.69
C LYS A 56 0.88 -0.24 15.08
N ALA A 57 1.42 0.75 14.38
CA ALA A 57 1.17 2.16 14.64
C ALA A 57 -0.32 2.50 14.40
N ILE A 58 -0.91 1.99 13.32
CA ILE A 58 -2.35 2.13 13.03
C ILE A 58 -3.20 1.48 14.15
N ALA A 59 -2.83 0.29 14.60
CA ALA A 59 -3.57 -0.38 15.68
C ALA A 59 -3.53 0.39 17.01
N ARG A 60 -2.49 1.18 17.24
CA ARG A 60 -2.29 1.95 18.48
C ARG A 60 -2.88 3.36 18.43
N CYS A 61 -3.04 3.94 17.27
CA CYS A 61 -3.45 5.36 17.13
C CYS A 61 -4.91 5.65 17.54
N GLY A 62 -5.71 4.62 17.83
CA GLY A 62 -7.09 4.75 18.29
C GLY A 62 -8.09 5.17 17.20
N ARG A 63 -7.68 5.23 15.93
CA ARG A 63 -8.53 5.55 14.78
C ARG A 63 -8.49 4.41 13.75
N PRO A 64 -9.64 4.00 13.18
CA PRO A 64 -9.64 3.04 12.09
C PRO A 64 -9.10 3.70 10.81
N ILE A 65 -7.86 3.36 10.46
CA ILE A 65 -7.19 3.84 9.24
C ILE A 65 -7.00 2.65 8.30
N VAL A 66 -7.45 2.80 7.06
CA VAL A 66 -7.25 1.80 6.00
C VAL A 66 -5.83 1.94 5.46
N LEU A 67 -5.06 0.86 5.51
CA LEU A 67 -3.72 0.78 4.93
C LEU A 67 -3.77 0.12 3.55
N SER A 68 -3.40 0.88 2.53
CA SER A 68 -3.24 0.44 1.15
C SER A 68 -1.77 0.41 0.77
N LEU A 69 -1.27 -0.73 0.36
CA LEU A 69 0.13 -0.90 -0.04
C LEU A 69 0.28 -0.88 -1.56
N SER A 70 1.34 -0.25 -2.04
CA SER A 70 1.70 -0.21 -3.45
C SER A 70 3.14 -0.69 -3.63
N PRO A 71 3.37 -2.02 -3.54
CA PRO A 71 4.72 -2.60 -3.59
C PRO A 71 5.26 -2.78 -5.01
N GLY A 72 4.64 -2.16 -6.04
CA GLY A 72 4.74 -2.66 -7.40
C GLY A 72 3.89 -3.93 -7.54
N PRO A 73 4.28 -4.91 -8.33
CA PRO A 73 3.59 -6.21 -8.37
C PRO A 73 3.78 -6.94 -7.04
N ALA A 74 2.71 -7.11 -6.28
CA ALA A 74 2.77 -7.89 -5.04
C ALA A 74 3.19 -9.33 -5.33
N LEU A 75 3.98 -9.90 -4.42
CA LEU A 75 4.49 -11.27 -4.51
C LEU A 75 3.47 -12.23 -3.90
N ILE A 76 2.96 -13.17 -4.69
CA ILE A 76 1.92 -14.12 -4.27
C ILE A 76 2.38 -15.03 -3.12
N GLU A 77 3.65 -15.38 -3.09
CA GLU A 77 4.26 -16.17 -2.01
C GLU A 77 4.25 -15.45 -0.65
N HIS A 78 4.03 -14.13 -0.65
CA HIS A 78 3.87 -13.31 0.55
C HIS A 78 2.44 -12.86 0.79
N ALA A 79 1.45 -13.45 0.12
CA ALA A 79 0.03 -13.10 0.26
C ALA A 79 -0.41 -13.09 1.72
N TRP A 80 -0.02 -14.09 2.50
CA TRP A 80 -0.32 -14.21 3.92
C TRP A 80 0.12 -12.99 4.76
N HIS A 81 1.23 -12.34 4.37
CA HIS A 81 1.76 -11.17 5.07
C HIS A 81 0.92 -9.92 4.76
N TYR A 82 0.60 -9.70 3.48
CA TYR A 82 -0.32 -8.62 3.10
C TYR A 82 -1.69 -8.79 3.77
N GLU A 83 -2.20 -10.03 3.81
CA GLU A 83 -3.48 -10.37 4.46
C GLU A 83 -3.49 -10.07 5.95
N THR A 84 -2.34 -10.21 6.61
CA THR A 84 -2.21 -9.99 8.05
C THR A 84 -2.09 -8.51 8.41
N TYR A 85 -1.36 -7.73 7.61
CA TYR A 85 -0.91 -6.39 8.00
C TYR A 85 -1.49 -5.25 7.19
N ALA A 86 -2.20 -5.52 6.09
CA ALA A 86 -2.78 -4.49 5.25
C ALA A 86 -4.25 -4.75 4.94
N ASN A 87 -4.97 -3.68 4.58
CA ASN A 87 -6.37 -3.78 4.15
C ASN A 87 -6.48 -3.91 2.63
N MET A 88 -5.50 -3.40 1.91
CA MET A 88 -5.45 -3.40 0.46
C MET A 88 -3.99 -3.46 -0.03
N TRP A 89 -3.78 -4.03 -1.20
CA TRP A 89 -2.48 -3.99 -1.86
C TRP A 89 -2.62 -4.10 -3.38
N ARG A 90 -1.62 -3.58 -4.09
CA ARG A 90 -1.55 -3.63 -5.55
C ARG A 90 -0.91 -4.94 -6.01
N ILE A 91 -1.55 -5.62 -6.94
CA ILE A 91 -1.07 -6.89 -7.48
C ILE A 91 -0.36 -6.76 -8.84
N THR A 92 -0.44 -5.59 -9.46
CA THR A 92 0.20 -5.30 -10.75
C THR A 92 1.26 -4.21 -10.59
N ASP A 93 2.12 -4.06 -11.59
CA ASP A 93 2.94 -2.87 -11.75
C ASP A 93 2.10 -1.69 -12.25
N ASP A 94 2.72 -0.54 -12.52
CA ASP A 94 2.03 0.61 -13.07
C ASP A 94 1.36 0.23 -14.40
N PHE A 95 0.10 0.61 -14.52
CA PHE A 95 -0.70 0.32 -15.70
C PHE A 95 -0.58 1.46 -16.72
N TRP A 96 -0.12 1.11 -17.90
CA TRP A 96 -0.06 1.99 -19.05
C TRP A 96 -1.03 1.49 -20.12
N ASP A 97 -1.45 2.36 -21.04
CA ASP A 97 -2.34 2.00 -22.14
C ASP A 97 -1.63 1.08 -23.17
N LYS A 98 -1.45 -0.17 -22.75
CA LYS A 98 -0.83 -1.26 -23.55
C LYS A 98 -1.62 -2.53 -23.38
N TRP A 99 -1.95 -3.17 -24.49
CA TRP A 99 -2.75 -4.39 -24.51
C TRP A 99 -2.13 -5.54 -23.68
N ASP A 100 -0.82 -5.68 -23.71
CA ASP A 100 -0.14 -6.74 -22.94
C ASP A 100 -0.23 -6.54 -21.43
N LEU A 101 -0.20 -5.30 -20.97
CA LEU A 101 -0.40 -4.99 -19.54
C LEU A 101 -1.85 -5.28 -19.11
N LEU A 102 -2.81 -5.02 -19.99
CA LEU A 102 -4.20 -5.38 -19.73
C LEU A 102 -4.38 -6.90 -19.61
N LYS A 103 -3.78 -7.68 -20.49
CA LYS A 103 -3.80 -9.14 -20.39
C LYS A 103 -3.13 -9.66 -19.11
N ASP A 104 -1.96 -9.12 -18.77
CA ASP A 104 -1.25 -9.49 -17.54
C ASP A 104 -2.09 -9.19 -16.30
N MET A 105 -2.82 -8.08 -16.29
CA MET A 105 -3.71 -7.72 -15.20
C MET A 105 -4.79 -8.80 -14.96
N PHE A 106 -5.43 -9.32 -16.02
CA PHE A 106 -6.41 -10.41 -15.89
C PHE A 106 -5.78 -11.68 -15.34
N HIS A 107 -4.58 -12.04 -15.84
CA HIS A 107 -3.85 -13.19 -15.32
C HIS A 107 -3.51 -13.04 -13.84
N ARG A 108 -3.08 -11.86 -13.41
CA ARG A 108 -2.82 -11.59 -11.99
C ARG A 108 -4.08 -11.63 -11.15
N CYS A 109 -5.20 -11.12 -11.64
CA CYS A 109 -6.49 -11.26 -10.95
C CYS A 109 -6.86 -12.73 -10.74
N GLU A 110 -6.63 -13.58 -11.73
CA GLU A 110 -6.83 -15.04 -11.62
C GLU A 110 -5.93 -15.66 -10.54
N LEU A 111 -4.63 -15.32 -10.52
CA LEU A 111 -3.69 -15.82 -9.51
C LEU A 111 -4.10 -15.43 -8.08
N TRP A 112 -4.62 -14.23 -7.91
CA TRP A 112 -4.97 -13.69 -6.60
C TRP A 112 -6.41 -13.97 -6.16
N GLN A 113 -7.24 -14.62 -6.98
CA GLN A 113 -8.68 -14.82 -6.70
C GLN A 113 -8.95 -15.52 -5.36
N ASN A 114 -8.10 -16.46 -4.95
CA ASN A 114 -8.26 -17.22 -3.71
C ASN A 114 -7.75 -16.48 -2.46
N HIS A 115 -7.14 -15.31 -2.64
CA HIS A 115 -6.62 -14.47 -1.56
C HIS A 115 -7.59 -13.33 -1.19
N VAL A 116 -8.87 -13.46 -1.54
CA VAL A 116 -9.94 -12.53 -1.19
C VAL A 116 -10.70 -13.07 0.02
N GLN A 117 -10.62 -12.39 1.16
CA GLN A 117 -11.40 -12.72 2.36
C GLN A 117 -12.54 -11.72 2.57
N LYS A 118 -13.57 -12.15 3.30
CA LYS A 118 -14.88 -11.46 3.38
C LYS A 118 -14.85 -10.08 4.05
N ASP A 119 -13.85 -9.80 4.88
CA ASP A 119 -13.77 -8.58 5.70
C ASP A 119 -12.59 -7.66 5.37
N VAL A 120 -11.86 -7.97 4.31
CA VAL A 120 -10.75 -7.16 3.83
C VAL A 120 -11.07 -6.74 2.40
N THR A 121 -11.40 -5.47 2.21
CA THR A 121 -11.63 -4.92 0.86
C THR A 121 -10.32 -4.95 0.11
N ARG A 122 -10.14 -5.95 -0.71
CA ARG A 122 -8.96 -6.15 -1.53
C ARG A 122 -9.20 -5.56 -2.88
N THR A 123 -8.63 -4.42 -3.10
CA THR A 123 -8.63 -3.82 -4.43
C THR A 123 -7.30 -4.13 -5.07
N ALA A 124 -7.35 -5.10 -5.93
CA ALA A 124 -6.21 -5.60 -6.65
C ALA A 124 -5.67 -4.64 -7.70
N ILE A 125 -6.35 -3.55 -8.03
CA ILE A 125 -6.07 -2.82 -9.25
C ILE A 125 -5.96 -1.33 -8.96
N CYS A 126 -4.77 -0.79 -9.10
CA CYS A 126 -4.58 0.65 -9.25
C CYS A 126 -4.69 0.99 -10.75
N PHE A 127 -5.88 1.37 -11.19
CA PHE A 127 -6.03 1.99 -12.51
C PHE A 127 -5.43 3.39 -12.44
N ARG A 128 -4.33 3.60 -13.11
CA ARG A 128 -3.98 4.94 -13.53
C ARG A 128 -4.74 5.20 -14.83
N SER A 129 -5.80 5.98 -14.76
CA SER A 129 -6.48 6.50 -15.93
C SER A 129 -5.44 7.18 -16.82
N ALA A 130 -5.17 6.63 -17.99
CA ALA A 130 -4.37 7.25 -19.00
C ALA A 130 -5.19 8.39 -19.62
N GLY A 131 -5.07 9.55 -19.05
CA GLY A 131 -5.70 10.76 -19.55
C GLY A 131 -5.19 11.95 -18.75
N LEU A 132 -4.27 12.67 -19.37
CA LEU A 132 -3.77 13.99 -18.99
C LEU A 132 -2.59 14.02 -17.99
N GLU A 133 -1.55 14.53 -18.58
CA GLU A 133 -0.31 15.14 -18.09
C GLU A 133 0.89 14.23 -17.88
N LYS A 134 1.82 14.41 -18.83
CA LYS A 134 3.25 14.29 -18.62
C LYS A 134 3.62 15.16 -17.41
N ASP A 135 4.53 14.67 -16.60
CA ASP A 135 5.21 15.39 -15.53
C ASP A 135 4.53 15.36 -14.15
N SER A 136 4.54 14.19 -13.53
CA SER A 136 4.87 14.10 -12.10
C SER A 136 5.28 12.68 -11.76
N VAL A 137 6.57 12.45 -11.80
CA VAL A 137 7.19 11.33 -11.10
C VAL A 137 6.96 11.58 -9.60
N MET A 138 5.91 11.01 -9.06
CA MET A 138 5.68 11.03 -7.63
C MET A 138 6.53 9.94 -6.97
N ASN A 139 7.76 10.27 -6.65
CA ASN A 139 8.61 9.48 -5.77
C ASN A 139 8.04 9.54 -4.36
N GLY A 140 7.59 8.39 -3.85
CA GLY A 140 7.33 8.18 -2.42
C GLY A 140 6.24 9.05 -1.80
N THR A 141 5.13 9.29 -2.50
CA THR A 141 4.08 10.15 -1.97
C THR A 141 3.02 9.36 -1.22
N LEU A 142 2.88 9.68 0.04
CA LEU A 142 1.75 9.29 0.86
C LEU A 142 0.53 10.13 0.44
N ILE A 143 -0.50 9.49 -0.12
CA ILE A 143 -1.74 10.19 -0.50
C ILE A 143 -2.70 10.13 0.69
N LEU A 144 -2.99 11.29 1.27
CA LEU A 144 -3.92 11.43 2.36
C LEU A 144 -5.29 11.86 1.83
N HIS A 145 -6.32 11.05 2.07
CA HIS A 145 -7.70 11.44 1.80
C HIS A 145 -8.41 11.80 3.11
N ARG A 146 -8.95 13.00 3.16
CA ARG A 146 -9.82 13.45 4.25
C ARG A 146 -11.28 13.15 3.88
N ARG A 147 -12.00 12.39 4.70
CA ARG A 147 -13.47 12.33 4.59
C ARG A 147 -14.03 13.70 4.95
N ASN A 148 -14.73 14.32 4.01
CA ASN A 148 -15.66 15.37 4.37
C ASN A 148 -16.84 14.69 5.08
N SER A 149 -16.98 14.91 6.37
CA SER A 149 -18.20 14.58 7.09
C SER A 149 -19.34 15.36 6.44
N ILE A 150 -20.23 14.64 5.76
CA ILE A 150 -21.51 15.17 5.33
C ILE A 150 -22.33 15.24 6.63
N PRO A 151 -22.79 16.41 7.08
CA PRO A 151 -23.72 16.45 8.20
C PRO A 151 -25.04 15.84 7.75
N CYS A 152 -25.59 14.98 8.58
CA CYS A 152 -26.99 14.53 8.47
C CYS A 152 -27.98 15.68 8.55
#